data_8e8b940f2b269362f665c65e516bc105
#
_entry.id   8e8b940f2b269362f665c65e516bc105
#
_cell.length_a   1.000
_cell.length_b   1.000
_cell.length_c   1.000
_cell.angle_alpha   90.00
_cell.angle_beta   90.00
_cell.angle_gamma   90.00
#
_symmetry.space_group_name_H-M   'P 1'
#
loop_
_entity.id
_entity.type
_entity.pdbx_description
1 polymer ?
#
loop_
_entity_poly.entity_id
_entity_poly.type
_entity_poly.pdbx_seq_one_letter_code
_entity_poly.pdbx_strand_id
1 'polypeptide(L)'
;RPELLRLAGIMALVNLVEIPAVVVGIPVVIVQYLGQSDVVLGAVQAVLSVGGLAGGALAGRSRHRLSDRQALGLLLGIAGLCAAMGAALWVPPLACGGVALCGFGVMAAAMRFNVWFFARLQTVLPQAQLGRVTGCTMALASLTQPVGQAVYGVLFDVFSACPAGVLLGA
;
A
#
# COMPACT_ATOMS: atom_id res chain seq x y z
N ARG A 1 18.13 -12.73 15.14
CA ARG A 1 18.36 -11.30 15.31
C ARG A 1 16.99 -10.61 15.39
N PRO A 2 16.61 -9.98 16.50
CA PRO A 2 15.29 -9.40 16.71
C PRO A 2 14.95 -8.29 15.70
N GLU A 3 15.94 -7.56 15.21
CA GLU A 3 15.75 -6.52 14.18
C GLU A 3 15.25 -7.08 12.84
N LEU A 4 15.75 -8.25 12.43
CA LEU A 4 15.32 -8.88 11.18
C LEU A 4 13.87 -9.38 11.29
N LEU A 5 13.49 -9.95 12.44
CA LEU A 5 12.12 -10.38 12.69
C LEU A 5 11.16 -9.19 12.70
N ARG A 6 11.57 -8.06 13.29
CA ARG A 6 10.77 -6.82 13.25
C ARG A 6 10.59 -6.31 11.83
N LEU A 7 11.67 -6.24 11.03
CA LEU A 7 11.61 -5.79 9.65
C LEU A 7 10.72 -6.72 8.81
N ALA A 8 10.91 -8.04 8.92
CA ALA A 8 10.08 -9.01 8.21
C ALA A 8 8.60 -8.93 8.64
N GLY A 9 8.33 -8.75 9.93
CA GLY A 9 6.97 -8.56 10.46
C GLY A 9 6.29 -7.30 9.94
N ILE A 10 7.00 -6.17 9.91
CA ILE A 10 6.48 -4.92 9.34
C ILE A 10 6.15 -5.10 7.85
N MET A 11 7.06 -5.72 7.08
CA MET A 11 6.82 -5.96 5.66
C MET A 11 5.65 -6.91 5.41
N ALA A 12 5.52 -7.97 6.22
CA ALA A 12 4.39 -8.89 6.15
C ALA A 12 3.05 -8.17 6.46
N LEU A 13 3.04 -7.32 7.49
CA LEU A 13 1.86 -6.55 7.88
C LEU A 13 1.45 -5.56 6.77
N VAL A 14 2.40 -4.84 6.21
CA VAL A 14 2.15 -3.92 5.08
C VAL A 14 1.56 -4.66 3.89
N ASN A 15 2.12 -5.83 3.53
CA ASN A 15 1.60 -6.64 2.43
C ASN A 15 0.24 -7.28 2.75
N LEU A 16 -0.05 -7.55 4.01
CA LEU A 16 -1.33 -8.14 4.44
C LEU A 16 -2.47 -7.10 4.41
N VAL A 17 -2.18 -5.85 4.72
CA VAL A 17 -3.20 -4.80 4.92
C VAL A 17 -3.23 -3.83 3.74
N GLU A 18 -2.11 -3.20 3.42
CA GLU A 18 -2.05 -2.10 2.45
C GLU A 18 -2.27 -2.57 1.01
N ILE A 19 -1.55 -3.60 0.57
CA ILE A 19 -1.65 -4.07 -0.82
C ILE A 19 -3.06 -4.57 -1.15
N PRO A 20 -3.70 -5.41 -0.32
CA PRO A 20 -5.07 -5.83 -0.58
C PRO A 20 -6.08 -4.68 -0.55
N ALA A 21 -5.93 -3.71 0.34
CA ALA A 21 -6.80 -2.53 0.37
C ALA A 21 -6.78 -1.77 -0.95
N VAL A 22 -5.63 -1.67 -1.60
CA VAL A 22 -5.47 -1.01 -2.90
C VAL A 22 -5.88 -1.93 -4.05
N VAL A 23 -5.39 -3.17 -4.08
CA VAL A 23 -5.59 -4.11 -5.21
C VAL A 23 -7.03 -4.60 -5.30
N VAL A 24 -7.68 -4.85 -4.17
CA VAL A 24 -9.09 -5.29 -4.12
C VAL A 24 -10.02 -4.10 -3.88
N GLY A 25 -9.68 -3.22 -2.95
CA GLY A 25 -10.54 -2.12 -2.53
C GLY A 25 -10.84 -1.12 -3.64
N ILE A 26 -9.83 -0.69 -4.40
CA ILE A 26 -10.05 0.32 -5.46
C ILE A 26 -10.93 -0.21 -6.58
N PRO A 27 -10.72 -1.40 -7.17
CA PRO A 27 -11.65 -1.96 -8.16
C PRO A 27 -13.08 -2.10 -7.63
N VAL A 28 -13.26 -2.63 -6.42
CA VAL A 28 -14.58 -2.79 -5.81
C VAL A 28 -15.27 -1.43 -5.64
N VAL A 29 -14.56 -0.44 -5.14
CA VAL A 29 -15.10 0.91 -4.92
C VAL A 29 -15.45 1.57 -6.25
N ILE A 30 -14.57 1.55 -7.25
CA ILE A 30 -14.79 2.25 -8.53
C ILE A 30 -15.91 1.57 -9.33
N VAL A 31 -15.87 0.25 -9.45
CA VAL A 31 -16.80 -0.47 -10.35
C VAL A 31 -18.11 -0.81 -9.63
N GLN A 32 -18.04 -1.41 -8.43
CA GLN A 32 -19.25 -1.92 -7.78
C GLN A 32 -19.98 -0.83 -6.97
N TYR A 33 -19.26 0.01 -6.25
CA TYR A 33 -19.89 1.03 -5.40
C TYR A 33 -20.21 2.33 -6.15
N LEU A 34 -19.26 2.84 -6.94
CA LEU A 34 -19.47 4.08 -7.72
C LEU A 34 -20.09 3.82 -9.08
N GLY A 35 -20.24 2.56 -9.50
CA GLY A 35 -20.86 2.20 -10.79
C GLY A 35 -20.11 2.74 -12.01
N GLN A 36 -18.81 2.99 -11.88
CA GLN A 36 -18.01 3.54 -12.96
C GLN A 36 -17.57 2.46 -13.96
N SER A 37 -17.23 2.87 -15.17
CA SER A 37 -16.77 1.95 -16.21
C SER A 37 -15.34 1.45 -15.95
N ASP A 38 -14.99 0.32 -16.59
CA ASP A 38 -13.64 -0.24 -16.56
C ASP A 38 -12.59 0.73 -17.12
N VAL A 39 -12.99 1.64 -18.01
CA VAL A 39 -12.11 2.70 -18.52
C VAL A 39 -11.71 3.67 -17.41
N VAL A 40 -12.65 4.04 -16.55
CA VAL A 40 -12.38 4.90 -15.38
C VAL A 40 -11.47 4.16 -14.39
N LEU A 41 -11.73 2.88 -14.14
CA LEU A 41 -10.84 2.06 -13.30
C LEU A 41 -9.41 2.02 -13.89
N GLY A 42 -9.27 1.81 -15.18
CA GLY A 42 -7.97 1.82 -15.86
C GLY A 42 -7.25 3.17 -15.72
N ALA A 43 -7.98 4.29 -15.83
CA ALA A 43 -7.41 5.63 -15.63
C ALA A 43 -6.95 5.83 -14.17
N VAL A 44 -7.73 5.41 -13.19
CA VAL A 44 -7.34 5.45 -11.77
C VAL A 44 -6.08 4.62 -11.55
N GLN A 45 -6.02 3.39 -12.06
CA GLN A 45 -4.83 2.54 -11.94
C GLN A 45 -3.59 3.15 -12.61
N ALA A 46 -3.75 3.84 -13.74
CA ALA A 46 -2.66 4.59 -14.36
C ALA A 46 -2.13 5.70 -13.43
N VAL A 47 -3.03 6.46 -12.78
CA VAL A 47 -2.65 7.47 -11.78
C VAL A 47 -1.89 6.86 -10.61
N LEU A 48 -2.33 5.72 -10.09
CA LEU A 48 -1.63 4.98 -9.04
C LEU A 48 -0.22 4.57 -9.47
N SER A 49 -0.08 4.07 -10.69
CA SER A 49 1.21 3.65 -11.25
C SER A 49 2.18 4.82 -11.36
N VAL A 50 1.69 6.00 -11.80
CA VAL A 50 2.48 7.24 -11.82
C VAL A 50 2.89 7.64 -10.40
N GLY A 51 2.01 7.46 -9.41
CA GLY A 51 2.33 7.64 -7.99
C GLY A 51 3.51 6.79 -7.54
N GLY A 52 3.49 5.49 -7.87
CA GLY A 52 4.59 4.58 -7.57
C GLY A 52 5.91 5.00 -8.23
N LEU A 53 5.88 5.41 -9.50
CA LEU A 53 7.05 5.93 -10.20
C LEU A 53 7.59 7.21 -9.55
N ALA A 54 6.71 8.14 -9.20
CA ALA A 54 7.07 9.38 -8.51
C ALA A 54 7.72 9.09 -7.15
N GLY A 55 7.15 8.16 -6.37
CA GLY A 55 7.70 7.72 -5.09
C GLY A 55 9.10 7.12 -5.23
N GLY A 56 9.31 6.26 -6.23
CA GLY A 56 10.61 5.68 -6.56
C GLY A 56 11.64 6.73 -6.99
N ALA A 57 11.24 7.67 -7.86
CA ALA A 57 12.09 8.75 -8.31
C ALA A 57 12.51 9.68 -7.16
N LEU A 58 11.56 10.00 -6.25
CA LEU A 58 11.84 10.80 -5.05
C LEU A 58 12.78 10.06 -4.10
N ALA A 59 12.63 8.74 -3.95
CA ALA A 59 13.53 7.94 -3.14
C ALA A 59 14.95 7.93 -3.74
N GLY A 60 15.08 7.79 -5.06
CA GLY A 60 16.37 7.78 -5.75
C GLY A 60 17.08 9.15 -5.72
N ARG A 61 16.32 10.24 -5.72
CA ARG A 61 16.88 11.61 -5.60
C ARG A 61 17.29 11.99 -4.18
N SER A 62 16.72 11.36 -3.19
CA SER A 62 17.02 11.66 -1.79
C SER A 62 18.42 11.20 -1.43
N ARG A 63 19.35 12.15 -1.24
CA ARG A 63 20.73 11.88 -0.77
C ARG A 63 20.78 11.40 0.67
N HIS A 64 19.74 11.67 1.45
CA HIS A 64 19.63 11.22 2.84
C HIS A 64 18.82 9.93 2.92
N ARG A 65 19.41 8.92 3.57
CA ARG A 65 18.68 7.70 3.92
C ARG A 65 17.55 8.07 4.88
N LEU A 66 16.36 7.59 4.61
CA LEU A 66 15.24 7.76 5.53
C LEU A 66 15.60 7.17 6.91
N SER A 67 15.31 7.92 7.95
CA SER A 67 15.41 7.41 9.32
C SER A 67 14.23 6.49 9.64
N ASP A 68 14.37 5.66 10.68
CA ASP A 68 13.30 4.76 11.12
C ASP A 68 12.01 5.53 11.51
N ARG A 69 12.18 6.76 12.06
CA ARG A 69 11.05 7.66 12.37
C ARG A 69 10.33 8.15 11.10
N GLN A 70 11.08 8.44 10.05
CA GLN A 70 10.49 8.86 8.76
C GLN A 70 9.80 7.69 8.06
N ALA A 71 10.33 6.48 8.18
CA ALA A 71 9.67 5.28 7.67
C ALA A 71 8.33 5.02 8.39
N LEU A 72 8.29 5.19 9.72
CA LEU A 72 7.04 5.14 10.49
C LEU A 72 6.08 6.25 10.05
N GLY A 73 6.58 7.46 9.81
CA GLY A 73 5.79 8.58 9.27
C GLY A 73 5.17 8.27 7.90
N LEU A 74 5.87 7.54 7.03
CA LEU A 74 5.32 7.07 5.76
C LEU A 74 4.16 6.08 5.97
N LEU A 75 4.30 5.11 6.89
CA LEU A 75 3.23 4.15 7.20
C LEU A 75 1.99 4.85 7.78
N LEU A 76 2.19 5.78 8.71
CA LEU A 76 1.09 6.60 9.24
C LEU A 76 0.46 7.47 8.15
N GLY A 77 1.26 8.00 7.23
CA GLY A 77 0.79 8.74 6.06
C GLY A 77 -0.07 7.88 5.13
N ILE A 78 0.33 6.64 4.89
CA ILE A 78 -0.43 5.66 4.11
C ILE A 78 -1.78 5.38 4.79
N ALA A 79 -1.79 5.08 6.09
CA ALA A 79 -3.02 4.86 6.84
C ALA A 79 -3.95 6.08 6.80
N GLY A 80 -3.39 7.30 6.95
CA GLY A 80 -4.15 8.55 6.81
C GLY A 80 -4.74 8.77 5.42
N LEU A 81 -4.01 8.40 4.36
CA LEU A 81 -4.49 8.48 2.98
C LEU A 81 -5.57 7.43 2.70
N CYS A 82 -5.47 6.22 3.25
CA CYS A 82 -6.52 5.20 3.17
C CYS A 82 -7.79 5.68 3.88
N ALA A 83 -7.66 6.28 5.06
CA ALA A 83 -8.78 6.87 5.76
C ALA A 83 -9.41 8.04 4.98
N ALA A 84 -8.60 8.92 4.39
CA ALA A 84 -9.07 10.01 3.54
C ALA A 84 -9.77 9.49 2.28
N MET A 85 -9.29 8.40 1.69
CA MET A 85 -9.92 7.72 0.57
C MET A 85 -11.32 7.19 0.96
N GLY A 86 -11.45 6.57 2.13
CA GLY A 86 -12.74 6.14 2.68
C GLY A 86 -13.69 7.32 2.92
N ALA A 87 -13.19 8.42 3.49
CA ALA A 87 -13.97 9.64 3.72
C ALA A 87 -14.42 10.32 2.40
N ALA A 88 -13.61 10.27 1.34
CA ALA A 88 -13.96 10.84 0.03
C ALA A 88 -15.19 10.17 -0.59
N LEU A 89 -15.51 8.92 -0.23
CA LEU A 89 -16.68 8.20 -0.72
C LEU A 89 -18.01 8.80 -0.22
N TRP A 90 -17.98 9.58 0.86
CA TRP A 90 -19.19 10.22 1.39
C TRP A 90 -19.61 11.47 0.58
N VAL A 91 -18.72 11.93 -0.32
CA VAL A 91 -19.01 13.07 -1.21
C VAL A 91 -18.98 12.60 -2.66
N PRO A 92 -20.14 12.19 -3.23
CA PRO A 92 -20.20 11.54 -4.54
C PRO A 92 -19.46 12.26 -5.69
N PRO A 93 -19.54 13.60 -5.84
CA PRO A 93 -18.86 14.28 -6.93
C PRO A 93 -17.32 14.26 -6.80
N LEU A 94 -16.78 14.05 -5.60
CA LEU A 94 -15.36 14.01 -5.33
C LEU A 94 -14.81 12.58 -5.15
N ALA A 95 -15.68 11.58 -5.06
CA ALA A 95 -15.30 10.21 -4.70
C ALA A 95 -14.24 9.63 -5.65
N CYS A 96 -14.47 9.68 -6.95
CA CYS A 96 -13.55 9.09 -7.92
C CYS A 96 -12.21 9.82 -7.96
N GLY A 97 -12.23 11.16 -7.97
CA GLY A 97 -11.02 11.98 -7.93
C GLY A 97 -10.27 11.84 -6.60
N GLY A 98 -10.99 11.76 -5.49
CA GLY A 98 -10.42 11.54 -4.16
C GLY A 98 -9.73 10.20 -4.04
N VAL A 99 -10.35 9.13 -4.53
CA VAL A 99 -9.76 7.78 -4.58
C VAL A 99 -8.49 7.77 -5.43
N ALA A 100 -8.50 8.40 -6.61
CA ALA A 100 -7.34 8.48 -7.49
C ALA A 100 -6.18 9.25 -6.84
N LEU A 101 -6.47 10.41 -6.24
CA LEU A 101 -5.45 11.28 -5.62
C LEU A 101 -4.86 10.64 -4.35
N CYS A 102 -5.71 10.11 -3.48
CA CYS A 102 -5.24 9.40 -2.29
C CYS A 102 -4.46 8.14 -2.66
N GLY A 103 -4.95 7.38 -3.64
CA GLY A 103 -4.25 6.20 -4.16
C GLY A 103 -2.89 6.52 -4.77
N PHE A 104 -2.76 7.64 -5.50
CA PHE A 104 -1.46 8.16 -5.95
C PHE A 104 -0.51 8.37 -4.77
N GLY A 105 -0.98 9.04 -3.71
CA GLY A 105 -0.19 9.29 -2.50
C GLY A 105 0.22 8.00 -1.78
N VAL A 106 -0.70 7.04 -1.65
CA VAL A 106 -0.43 5.71 -1.08
C VAL A 106 0.67 5.01 -1.86
N MET A 107 0.55 4.94 -3.20
CA MET A 107 1.57 4.29 -4.04
C MET A 107 2.93 4.98 -3.97
N ALA A 108 2.95 6.31 -3.92
CA ALA A 108 4.20 7.07 -3.77
C ALA A 108 4.87 6.82 -2.42
N ALA A 109 4.10 6.81 -1.33
CA ALA A 109 4.61 6.53 0.02
C ALA A 109 5.07 5.08 0.16
N ALA A 110 4.29 4.12 -0.35
CA ALA A 110 4.61 2.70 -0.36
C ALA A 110 5.92 2.41 -1.10
N MET A 111 6.12 3.00 -2.28
CA MET A 111 7.36 2.83 -3.03
C MET A 111 8.57 3.40 -2.28
N ARG A 112 8.44 4.57 -1.64
CA ARG A 112 9.49 5.13 -0.79
C ARG A 112 9.80 4.25 0.41
N PHE A 113 8.77 3.69 1.05
CA PHE A 113 8.94 2.74 2.14
C PHE A 113 9.65 1.47 1.69
N ASN A 114 9.30 0.89 0.53
CA ASN A 114 9.96 -0.27 -0.04
C ASN A 114 11.46 -0.01 -0.27
N VAL A 115 11.82 1.13 -0.86
CA VAL A 115 13.23 1.51 -1.08
C VAL A 115 13.98 1.61 0.25
N TRP A 116 13.38 2.26 1.27
CA TRP A 116 13.98 2.32 2.61
C TRP A 116 14.17 0.92 3.21
N PHE A 117 13.13 0.07 3.12
CA PHE A 117 13.16 -1.28 3.66
C PHE A 117 14.33 -2.10 3.11
N PHE A 118 14.46 -2.17 1.77
CA PHE A 118 15.54 -2.90 1.15
C PHE A 118 16.91 -2.28 1.43
N ALA A 119 17.02 -0.96 1.45
CA ALA A 119 18.26 -0.28 1.85
C ALA A 119 18.63 -0.60 3.31
N ARG A 120 17.66 -0.63 4.22
CA ARG A 120 17.87 -1.00 5.62
C ARG A 120 18.31 -2.45 5.76
N LEU A 121 17.67 -3.36 5.04
CA LEU A 121 18.02 -4.77 5.02
C LEU A 121 19.48 -4.99 4.60
N GLN A 122 19.94 -4.26 3.57
CA GLN A 122 21.32 -4.30 3.10
C GLN A 122 22.34 -3.78 4.13
N THR A 123 21.95 -2.88 5.03
CA THR A 123 22.86 -2.38 6.09
C THR A 123 22.97 -3.31 7.28
N VAL A 124 21.92 -4.10 7.55
CA VAL A 124 21.86 -4.99 8.73
C VAL A 124 22.46 -6.36 8.42
N LEU A 125 22.48 -6.78 7.14
CA LEU A 125 22.91 -8.10 6.72
C LEU A 125 24.29 -8.10 6.07
N PRO A 126 25.14 -9.13 6.38
CA PRO A 126 26.31 -9.43 5.58
C PRO A 126 25.92 -9.80 4.15
N GLN A 127 26.75 -9.44 3.17
CA GLN A 127 26.48 -9.72 1.74
C GLN A 127 26.20 -11.21 1.44
N ALA A 128 26.89 -12.12 2.13
CA ALA A 128 26.70 -13.55 1.99
C ALA A 128 25.30 -14.06 2.35
N GLN A 129 24.56 -13.33 3.21
CA GLN A 129 23.21 -13.71 3.67
C GLN A 129 22.10 -12.89 3.01
N LEU A 130 22.46 -11.80 2.34
CA LEU A 130 21.51 -10.84 1.79
C LEU A 130 20.50 -11.48 0.83
N GLY A 131 20.98 -12.26 -0.13
CA GLY A 131 20.10 -12.92 -1.11
C GLY A 131 19.12 -13.89 -0.46
N ARG A 132 19.59 -14.70 0.51
CA ARG A 132 18.75 -15.67 1.23
C ARG A 132 17.67 -14.99 2.04
N VAL A 133 18.03 -13.97 2.81
CA VAL A 133 17.06 -13.26 3.67
C VAL A 133 16.08 -12.45 2.82
N THR A 134 16.55 -11.78 1.78
CA THR A 134 15.68 -11.05 0.84
C THR A 134 14.70 -12.01 0.16
N GLY A 135 15.17 -13.16 -0.31
CA GLY A 135 14.32 -14.20 -0.91
C GLY A 135 13.24 -14.71 0.07
N CYS A 136 13.62 -15.01 1.32
CA CYS A 136 12.67 -15.41 2.36
C CYS A 136 11.63 -14.30 2.67
N THR A 137 12.08 -13.06 2.74
CA THR A 137 11.18 -11.92 3.01
C THR A 137 10.20 -11.72 1.85
N MET A 138 10.67 -11.80 0.61
CA MET A 138 9.83 -11.74 -0.58
C MET A 138 8.83 -12.89 -0.65
N ALA A 139 9.27 -14.13 -0.36
CA ALA A 139 8.39 -15.29 -0.31
C ALA A 139 7.29 -15.11 0.75
N LEU A 140 7.66 -14.64 1.96
CA LEU A 140 6.68 -14.35 3.02
C LEU A 140 5.69 -13.27 2.57
N ALA A 141 6.16 -12.17 2.00
CA ALA A 141 5.31 -11.11 1.48
C ALA A 141 4.35 -11.63 0.40
N SER A 142 4.83 -12.47 -0.52
CA SER A 142 4.00 -13.08 -1.57
C SER A 142 2.96 -14.06 -1.03
N LEU A 143 3.23 -14.73 0.09
CA LEU A 143 2.25 -15.62 0.75
C LEU A 143 1.20 -14.85 1.55
N THR A 144 1.56 -13.75 2.17
CA THR A 144 0.62 -12.93 2.94
C THR A 144 -0.34 -12.14 2.05
N GLN A 145 0.07 -11.78 0.85
CA GLN A 145 -0.75 -10.99 -0.08
C GLN A 145 -2.07 -11.67 -0.48
N PRO A 146 -2.12 -12.94 -0.95
CA PRO A 146 -3.38 -13.63 -1.27
C PRO A 146 -4.30 -13.78 -0.05
N VAL A 147 -3.72 -14.00 1.13
CA VAL A 147 -4.49 -14.09 2.39
C VAL A 147 -5.18 -12.75 2.68
N GLY A 148 -4.44 -11.65 2.58
CA GLY A 148 -5.00 -10.31 2.72
C GLY A 148 -6.09 -10.03 1.67
N GLN A 149 -5.86 -10.37 0.41
CA GLN A 149 -6.86 -10.19 -0.66
C GLN A 149 -8.15 -10.97 -0.40
N ALA A 150 -8.05 -12.22 0.08
CA ALA A 150 -9.21 -13.03 0.46
C ALA A 150 -9.98 -12.41 1.63
N VAL A 151 -9.27 -11.95 2.67
CA VAL A 151 -9.88 -11.27 3.82
C VAL A 151 -10.60 -10.00 3.38
N TYR A 152 -9.96 -9.15 2.57
CA TYR A 152 -10.59 -7.93 2.06
C TYR A 152 -11.76 -8.23 1.13
N GLY A 153 -11.68 -9.27 0.28
CA GLY A 153 -12.80 -9.71 -0.54
C GLY A 153 -14.03 -10.03 0.31
N VAL A 154 -13.85 -10.85 1.36
CA VAL A 154 -14.93 -11.17 2.30
C VAL A 154 -15.43 -9.94 3.05
N LEU A 155 -14.55 -9.06 3.50
CA LEU A 155 -14.93 -7.81 4.17
C LEU A 155 -15.78 -6.92 3.27
N PHE A 156 -15.42 -6.75 2.01
CA PHE A 156 -16.21 -5.97 1.06
C PHE A 156 -17.56 -6.63 0.74
N ASP A 157 -17.65 -7.96 0.70
CA ASP A 157 -18.92 -8.67 0.51
C ASP A 157 -19.85 -8.47 1.72
N VAL A 158 -19.32 -8.65 2.94
CA VAL A 158 -20.09 -8.52 4.18
C VAL A 158 -20.52 -7.07 4.43
N PHE A 159 -19.64 -6.11 4.16
CA PHE A 159 -19.89 -4.68 4.33
C PHE A 159 -20.21 -3.96 3.01
N SER A 160 -20.83 -4.65 2.07
CA SER A 160 -21.18 -4.10 0.74
C SER A 160 -22.00 -2.81 0.82
N ALA A 161 -22.82 -2.63 1.89
CA ALA A 161 -23.58 -1.41 2.13
C ALA A 161 -22.73 -0.22 2.60
N CYS A 162 -21.49 -0.43 3.09
CA CYS A 162 -20.66 0.62 3.66
C CYS A 162 -19.15 0.38 3.39
N PRO A 163 -18.70 0.39 2.11
CA PRO A 163 -17.31 0.11 1.75
C PRO A 163 -16.34 1.16 2.30
N ALA A 164 -16.83 2.36 2.61
CA ALA A 164 -16.06 3.39 3.31
C ALA A 164 -15.55 2.90 4.67
N GLY A 165 -16.33 2.11 5.41
CA GLY A 165 -15.94 1.54 6.69
C GLY A 165 -14.77 0.55 6.58
N VAL A 166 -14.70 -0.23 5.50
CA VAL A 166 -13.59 -1.17 5.26
C VAL A 166 -12.29 -0.42 4.99
N LEU A 167 -12.34 0.67 4.22
CA LEU A 167 -11.16 1.50 3.92
C LEU A 167 -10.73 2.36 5.12
N LEU A 168 -11.66 2.75 6.00
CA LEU A 168 -11.34 3.48 7.23
C LEU A 168 -10.67 2.59 8.28
N GLY A 169 -10.91 1.29 8.24
CA GLY A 169 -10.34 0.31 9.16
C GLY A 169 -9.01 -0.31 8.69
N ALA A 170 -8.53 0.03 7.48
CA ALA A 170 -7.27 -0.44 6.90
C ALA A 170 -6.09 0.44 7.33
#